data_33571cd184b7a06d21add20c343f072f
#
_entry.id   33571cd184b7a06d21add20c343f072f
#
_cell.length_a   1.000
_cell.length_b   1.000
_cell.length_c   1.000
_cell.angle_alpha   90.00
_cell.angle_beta   90.00
_cell.angle_gamma   90.00
#
_symmetry.space_group_name_H-M   'P 1'
#
loop_
_entity.id
_entity.type
_entity.pdbx_description
1 polymer ?
#
loop_
_entity_poly.entity_id
_entity_poly.type
_entity_poly.pdbx_seq_one_letter_code
_entity_poly.pdbx_strand_id
1 'polypeptide(L)'
;MTPSNVVDSTDKLSCGFVVNNFITTMDSIPTSCIQLAKEQINKYSDPKYNINALKTGDCETMLLNQTIYYLNKSKSKWISVGLYYPFEFASVVKIFGRSKQYVIFKKEEWIQFHEQRENINKYFQTFDTMWKPRQIGSKTLTFEMIEEKKILKIEDMSGNEVYLGWESVSEVWSLESVLRYRLSYSSGSNFKYFYEDVISAVAEMSGDVKINIYNIINRLSEKSDNVCCMLEVLLFMPEKALFDVQLDRRIQEQGQKRVKKQ
;
A
#
# COMPACT_ATOMS: atom_id res chain seq x y z
N MET A 1 16.58 -7.32 -35.01
CA MET A 1 15.78 -6.12 -34.71
C MET A 1 14.52 -6.58 -34.02
N THR A 2 14.51 -6.53 -32.72
CA THR A 2 13.35 -6.86 -31.86
C THR A 2 12.61 -5.56 -31.53
N PRO A 3 11.30 -5.47 -31.65
CA PRO A 3 10.55 -4.28 -31.28
C PRO A 3 10.51 -4.16 -29.75
N SER A 4 11.03 -3.05 -29.25
CA SER A 4 10.85 -2.63 -27.87
C SER A 4 9.37 -2.36 -27.61
N ASN A 5 8.75 -3.16 -26.74
CA ASN A 5 7.43 -2.84 -26.17
C ASN A 5 7.58 -1.61 -25.26
N VAL A 6 7.36 -0.44 -25.82
CA VAL A 6 7.08 0.77 -25.07
C VAL A 6 5.70 0.56 -24.42
N VAL A 7 5.69 0.38 -23.10
CA VAL A 7 4.46 0.34 -22.33
C VAL A 7 3.86 1.73 -22.38
N ASP A 8 2.78 1.87 -23.14
CA ASP A 8 2.00 3.10 -23.24
C ASP A 8 1.36 3.38 -21.86
N SER A 9 1.80 4.48 -21.24
CA SER A 9 1.47 4.86 -19.87
C SER A 9 0.23 5.76 -19.76
N THR A 10 -0.58 5.88 -20.80
CA THR A 10 -1.60 6.93 -20.92
C THR A 10 -2.98 6.63 -20.32
N ASP A 11 -3.26 5.39 -19.84
CA ASP A 11 -4.59 5.01 -19.33
C ASP A 11 -4.64 4.74 -17.81
N LYS A 12 -3.83 5.44 -17.03
CA LYS A 12 -3.70 5.17 -15.59
C LYS A 12 -4.31 6.25 -14.73
N LEU A 13 -5.63 6.29 -14.67
CA LEU A 13 -6.34 6.89 -13.54
C LEU A 13 -6.35 5.93 -12.34
N SER A 14 -5.19 5.53 -11.86
CA SER A 14 -5.03 5.00 -10.51
C SER A 14 -4.63 6.16 -9.59
N CYS A 15 -5.09 6.11 -8.37
CA CYS A 15 -4.85 7.15 -7.36
C CYS A 15 -3.33 7.48 -7.20
N GLY A 16 -2.45 6.48 -7.36
CA GLY A 16 -1.00 6.66 -7.34
C GLY A 16 -0.45 7.44 -8.54
N PHE A 17 -1.13 7.43 -9.69
CA PHE A 17 -0.71 8.20 -10.86
C PHE A 17 -0.94 9.71 -10.65
N VAL A 18 -2.04 10.08 -9.99
CA VAL A 18 -2.32 11.48 -9.65
C VAL A 18 -1.25 12.01 -8.71
N VAL A 19 -0.84 11.24 -7.70
CA VAL A 19 0.19 11.64 -6.73
C VAL A 19 1.59 11.67 -7.37
N ASN A 20 1.96 10.69 -8.20
CA ASN A 20 3.27 10.69 -8.88
C ASN A 20 3.40 11.83 -9.90
N ASN A 21 2.34 12.18 -10.64
CA ASN A 21 2.34 13.38 -11.48
C ASN A 21 2.41 14.68 -10.66
N PHE A 22 1.89 14.67 -9.45
CA PHE A 22 2.01 15.79 -8.52
C PHE A 22 3.48 16.08 -8.15
N ILE A 23 4.31 15.06 -8.08
CA ILE A 23 5.69 15.15 -7.59
C ILE A 23 6.66 15.52 -8.71
N THR A 24 6.45 15.06 -9.93
CA THR A 24 7.33 15.37 -11.08
C THR A 24 7.16 16.79 -11.63
N THR A 25 6.08 17.48 -11.25
CA THR A 25 5.77 18.85 -11.69
C THR A 25 5.82 19.89 -10.57
N MET A 26 6.54 19.64 -9.49
CA MET A 26 6.55 20.48 -8.29
C MET A 26 7.20 21.87 -8.43
N ASP A 27 7.59 22.29 -9.62
CA ASP A 27 7.83 23.73 -9.86
C ASP A 27 6.53 24.53 -10.07
N SER A 28 5.39 23.83 -10.20
CA SER A 28 4.06 24.42 -10.18
C SER A 28 2.99 23.40 -9.83
N ILE A 29 2.76 23.16 -8.51
CA ILE A 29 1.54 22.46 -8.10
C ILE A 29 0.36 23.31 -8.58
N PRO A 30 -0.53 22.80 -9.45
CA PRO A 30 -1.69 23.56 -9.86
C PRO A 30 -2.46 24.01 -8.61
N THR A 31 -2.77 25.28 -8.51
CA THR A 31 -3.53 25.88 -7.40
C THR A 31 -4.84 25.12 -7.16
N SER A 32 -5.40 24.51 -8.22
CA SER A 32 -6.57 23.64 -8.16
C SER A 32 -6.38 22.37 -7.31
N CYS A 33 -5.18 21.78 -7.29
CA CYS A 33 -4.93 20.58 -6.50
C CYS A 33 -4.73 20.91 -5.01
N ILE A 34 -4.12 22.06 -4.72
CA ILE A 34 -4.04 22.62 -3.35
C ILE A 34 -5.46 22.96 -2.88
N GLN A 35 -6.28 23.53 -3.77
CA GLN A 35 -7.66 23.85 -3.48
C GLN A 35 -8.49 22.60 -3.19
N LEU A 36 -8.37 21.55 -4.01
CA LEU A 36 -9.05 20.25 -3.80
C LEU A 36 -8.61 19.58 -2.48
N ALA A 37 -7.33 19.62 -2.15
CA ALA A 37 -6.84 19.11 -0.88
C ALA A 37 -7.40 19.93 0.31
N LYS A 38 -7.45 21.26 0.19
CA LYS A 38 -8.07 22.15 1.19
C LYS A 38 -9.57 21.91 1.33
N GLU A 39 -10.29 21.70 0.24
CA GLU A 39 -11.73 21.40 0.26
C GLU A 39 -12.02 20.05 0.90
N GLN A 40 -11.25 19.04 0.60
CA GLN A 40 -11.33 17.74 1.28
C GLN A 40 -11.00 17.86 2.77
N ILE A 41 -9.94 18.58 3.13
CA ILE A 41 -9.57 18.87 4.52
C ILE A 41 -10.72 19.57 5.25
N ASN A 42 -11.34 20.61 4.64
CA ASN A 42 -12.45 21.34 5.24
C ASN A 42 -13.72 20.48 5.37
N LYS A 43 -14.02 19.64 4.38
CA LYS A 43 -15.18 18.76 4.39
C LYS A 43 -15.16 17.77 5.57
N TYR A 44 -13.98 17.26 5.93
CA TYR A 44 -13.81 16.33 7.04
C TYR A 44 -13.54 17.01 8.41
N SER A 45 -13.36 18.33 8.43
CA SER A 45 -13.19 19.13 9.66
C SER A 45 -14.51 19.51 10.33
N ASP A 46 -15.66 19.24 9.71
CA ASP A 46 -16.97 19.54 10.29
C ASP A 46 -17.26 18.60 11.48
N PRO A 47 -17.50 19.12 12.70
CA PRO A 47 -17.78 18.31 13.91
C PRO A 47 -19.05 17.44 13.81
N LYS A 48 -19.89 17.64 12.78
CA LYS A 48 -21.05 16.80 12.50
C LYS A 48 -20.70 15.41 11.94
N TYR A 49 -19.48 15.19 11.48
CA TYR A 49 -19.07 13.87 11.03
C TYR A 49 -18.71 13.02 12.24
N ASN A 50 -19.64 12.14 12.58
CA ASN A 50 -19.44 11.12 13.61
C ASN A 50 -18.30 10.18 13.15
N ILE A 51 -17.17 10.23 13.86
CA ILE A 51 -15.95 9.43 13.61
C ILE A 51 -16.25 7.92 13.50
N ASN A 52 -17.34 7.46 14.12
CA ASN A 52 -17.77 6.07 14.08
C ASN A 52 -18.58 5.69 12.82
N ALA A 53 -18.94 6.64 11.96
CA ALA A 53 -19.72 6.41 10.75
C ALA A 53 -18.89 6.34 9.46
N LEU A 54 -17.61 6.69 9.50
CA LEU A 54 -16.72 6.55 8.38
C LEU A 54 -16.38 5.06 8.20
N LYS A 55 -16.92 4.48 7.14
CA LYS A 55 -16.54 3.13 6.69
C LYS A 55 -15.04 3.14 6.41
N THR A 56 -14.24 2.66 7.34
CA THR A 56 -12.79 2.46 7.25
C THR A 56 -12.37 1.51 6.12
N GLY A 57 -13.35 0.91 5.41
CA GLY A 57 -13.14 -0.17 4.46
C GLY A 57 -12.22 0.12 3.28
N ASP A 58 -12.13 1.37 2.82
CA ASP A 58 -11.29 1.69 1.66
C ASP A 58 -9.84 2.02 2.06
N CYS A 59 -9.63 2.59 3.24
CA CYS A 59 -8.28 2.94 3.72
C CYS A 59 -7.46 1.71 4.16
N GLU A 60 -8.12 0.68 4.72
CA GLU A 60 -7.44 -0.56 5.13
C GLU A 60 -6.89 -1.38 3.95
N THR A 61 -7.39 -1.13 2.75
CA THR A 61 -6.93 -1.84 1.56
C THR A 61 -5.85 -1.13 0.77
N MET A 62 -5.55 0.12 1.10
CA MET A 62 -4.68 0.99 0.32
C MET A 62 -3.20 0.80 0.68
N LEU A 63 -2.33 0.97 -0.32
CA LEU A 63 -0.89 1.05 -0.12
C LEU A 63 -0.42 2.48 -0.40
N LEU A 64 0.45 3.01 0.46
CA LEU A 64 1.13 4.28 0.20
C LEU A 64 2.29 4.05 -0.78
N ASN A 65 2.59 5.04 -1.60
CA ASN A 65 3.60 4.97 -2.66
C ASN A 65 3.41 3.72 -3.54
N GLN A 66 2.16 3.46 -3.91
CA GLN A 66 1.76 2.25 -4.62
C GLN A 66 2.21 2.23 -6.07
N THR A 67 2.77 1.10 -6.50
CA THR A 67 2.98 0.80 -7.92
C THR A 67 2.18 -0.45 -8.30
N ILE A 68 1.49 -0.40 -9.45
CA ILE A 68 0.61 -1.47 -9.94
C ILE A 68 1.20 -2.10 -11.21
N TYR A 69 1.17 -3.43 -11.28
CA TYR A 69 1.55 -4.23 -12.44
C TYR A 69 0.43 -5.22 -12.79
N TYR A 70 -0.02 -5.24 -14.03
CA TYR A 70 -1.08 -6.14 -14.46
C TYR A 70 -0.54 -7.53 -14.79
N LEU A 71 -1.24 -8.57 -14.35
CA LEU A 71 -0.86 -9.98 -14.53
C LEU A 71 -1.56 -10.65 -15.72
N ASN A 72 -2.39 -9.92 -16.46
CA ASN A 72 -3.06 -10.41 -17.66
C ASN A 72 -3.49 -9.26 -18.57
N LYS A 73 -3.73 -9.59 -19.83
CA LYS A 73 -4.16 -8.62 -20.87
C LYS A 73 -5.48 -7.93 -20.55
N SER A 74 -6.40 -8.64 -19.90
CA SER A 74 -7.71 -8.08 -19.51
C SER A 74 -7.66 -7.13 -18.33
N LYS A 75 -6.49 -6.92 -17.74
CA LYS A 75 -6.28 -6.09 -16.52
C LYS A 75 -7.18 -6.49 -15.34
N SER A 76 -7.71 -7.71 -15.34
CA SER A 76 -8.60 -8.23 -14.30
C SER A 76 -7.86 -8.79 -13.09
N LYS A 77 -6.56 -9.00 -13.22
CA LYS A 77 -5.65 -9.43 -12.15
C LYS A 77 -4.42 -8.54 -12.16
N TRP A 78 -4.01 -8.10 -10.99
CA TRP A 78 -2.84 -7.24 -10.86
C TRP A 78 -2.10 -7.48 -9.56
N ILE A 79 -0.88 -7.03 -9.52
CA ILE A 79 -0.04 -7.03 -8.33
C ILE A 79 0.33 -5.58 -8.01
N SER A 80 0.35 -5.23 -6.74
CA SER A 80 0.80 -3.93 -6.29
C SER A 80 1.85 -4.06 -5.19
N VAL A 81 2.75 -3.11 -5.12
CA VAL A 81 3.78 -3.00 -4.08
C VAL A 81 3.75 -1.59 -3.50
N GLY A 82 3.89 -1.49 -2.18
CA GLY A 82 3.85 -0.21 -1.46
C GLY A 82 3.88 -0.42 0.05
N LEU A 83 3.71 0.66 0.81
CA LEU A 83 3.68 0.61 2.26
C LEU A 83 2.25 0.34 2.75
N TYR A 84 2.10 -0.62 3.63
CA TYR A 84 0.80 -1.04 4.15
C TYR A 84 0.63 -0.61 5.61
N TYR A 85 -0.30 0.33 5.83
CA TYR A 85 -0.55 0.91 7.13
C TYR A 85 -0.84 -0.13 8.24
N PRO A 86 -1.73 -1.13 8.05
CA PRO A 86 -2.03 -2.10 9.10
C PRO A 86 -0.83 -2.93 9.56
N PHE A 87 0.25 -2.95 8.78
CA PHE A 87 1.54 -3.56 9.16
C PHE A 87 2.59 -2.49 9.53
N GLU A 88 2.15 -1.41 10.17
CA GLU A 88 3.03 -0.31 10.60
C GLU A 88 3.85 0.27 9.44
N PHE A 89 3.20 0.47 8.30
CA PHE A 89 3.81 0.92 7.06
C PHE A 89 4.91 0.00 6.50
N ALA A 90 4.87 -1.30 6.84
CA ALA A 90 5.77 -2.25 6.20
C ALA A 90 5.52 -2.33 4.70
N SER A 91 6.61 -2.55 3.96
CA SER A 91 6.54 -2.80 2.52
C SER A 91 5.95 -4.19 2.26
N VAL A 92 4.93 -4.24 1.40
CA VAL A 92 4.22 -5.48 1.07
C VAL A 92 4.00 -5.62 -0.43
N VAL A 93 3.76 -6.86 -0.86
CA VAL A 93 3.22 -7.19 -2.18
C VAL A 93 1.78 -7.65 -2.01
N LYS A 94 0.88 -7.10 -2.80
CA LYS A 94 -0.55 -7.39 -2.77
C LYS A 94 -1.00 -7.90 -4.13
N ILE A 95 -1.54 -9.12 -4.19
CA ILE A 95 -2.05 -9.73 -5.41
C ILE A 95 -3.58 -9.67 -5.40
N PHE A 96 -4.15 -9.13 -6.45
CA PHE A 96 -5.59 -9.02 -6.64
C PHE A 96 -6.12 -10.03 -7.65
N GLY A 97 -7.25 -10.66 -7.30
CA GLY A 97 -8.05 -11.51 -8.16
C GLY A 97 -9.22 -10.79 -8.84
N ARG A 98 -9.99 -11.52 -9.66
CA ARG A 98 -11.16 -10.97 -10.36
C ARG A 98 -12.28 -10.48 -9.44
N SER A 99 -12.46 -11.11 -8.29
CA SER A 99 -13.54 -10.83 -7.33
C SER A 99 -13.26 -9.63 -6.41
N LYS A 100 -12.28 -8.81 -6.72
CA LYS A 100 -11.71 -7.79 -5.83
C LYS A 100 -11.10 -8.35 -4.53
N GLN A 101 -11.05 -9.67 -4.39
CA GLN A 101 -10.31 -10.32 -3.33
C GLN A 101 -8.82 -10.17 -3.57
N TYR A 102 -8.06 -10.16 -2.49
CA TYR A 102 -6.62 -9.99 -2.55
C TYR A 102 -5.93 -10.75 -1.43
N VAL A 103 -4.69 -11.09 -1.67
CA VAL A 103 -3.78 -11.61 -0.64
C VAL A 103 -2.57 -10.69 -0.50
N ILE A 104 -2.09 -10.52 0.73
CA ILE A 104 -0.96 -9.63 1.05
C ILE A 104 0.22 -10.49 1.51
N PHE A 105 1.37 -10.29 0.88
CA PHE A 105 2.63 -10.92 1.25
C PHE A 105 3.52 -9.90 1.94
N LYS A 106 4.00 -10.23 3.15
CA LYS A 106 5.17 -9.58 3.74
C LYS A 106 6.41 -9.95 2.94
N LYS A 107 7.49 -9.20 3.11
CA LYS A 107 8.74 -9.41 2.38
C LYS A 107 9.25 -10.86 2.49
N GLU A 108 9.23 -11.43 3.69
CA GLU A 108 9.70 -12.79 3.97
C GLU A 108 8.82 -13.84 3.28
N GLU A 109 7.49 -13.66 3.33
CA GLU A 109 6.54 -14.55 2.66
C GLU A 109 6.67 -14.46 1.13
N TRP A 110 6.96 -13.27 0.61
CA TRP A 110 7.22 -13.07 -0.82
C TRP A 110 8.47 -13.81 -1.29
N ILE A 111 9.54 -13.79 -0.49
CA ILE A 111 10.76 -14.57 -0.76
C ILE A 111 10.43 -16.07 -0.79
N GLN A 112 9.74 -16.57 0.24
CA GLN A 112 9.31 -17.98 0.31
C GLN A 112 8.42 -18.39 -0.87
N PHE A 113 7.55 -17.48 -1.35
CA PHE A 113 6.75 -17.73 -2.55
C PHE A 113 7.64 -17.94 -3.79
N HIS A 114 8.67 -17.15 -3.95
CA HIS A 114 9.64 -17.30 -5.05
C HIS A 114 10.45 -18.59 -4.93
N GLU A 115 10.76 -19.05 -3.73
CA GLU A 115 11.40 -20.36 -3.52
C GLU A 115 10.54 -21.55 -4.01
N GLN A 116 9.22 -21.35 -4.10
CA GLN A 116 8.32 -22.36 -4.66
C GLN A 116 8.23 -22.33 -6.20
N ARG A 117 8.97 -21.44 -6.87
CA ARG A 117 8.90 -21.23 -8.33
C ARG A 117 9.04 -22.51 -9.13
N GLU A 118 10.04 -23.33 -8.83
CA GLU A 118 10.27 -24.59 -9.53
C GLU A 118 9.11 -25.56 -9.35
N ASN A 119 8.59 -25.69 -8.14
CA ASN A 119 7.45 -26.53 -7.83
C ASN A 119 6.20 -26.06 -8.56
N ILE A 120 5.93 -24.76 -8.54
CA ILE A 120 4.77 -24.15 -9.21
C ILE A 120 4.90 -24.35 -10.73
N ASN A 121 6.08 -24.12 -11.31
CA ASN A 121 6.33 -24.34 -12.74
C ASN A 121 6.12 -25.81 -13.11
N LYS A 122 6.64 -26.74 -12.32
CA LYS A 122 6.45 -28.18 -12.52
C LYS A 122 4.96 -28.55 -12.52
N TYR A 123 4.18 -28.00 -11.59
CA TYR A 123 2.73 -28.22 -11.57
C TYR A 123 2.06 -27.82 -12.90
N PHE A 124 2.38 -26.67 -13.44
CA PHE A 124 1.77 -26.23 -14.69
C PHE A 124 2.24 -27.03 -15.92
N GLN A 125 3.44 -27.57 -15.88
CA GLN A 125 4.07 -28.28 -17.02
C GLN A 125 3.79 -29.78 -17.04
N THR A 126 3.52 -30.42 -15.89
CA THR A 126 3.30 -31.86 -15.82
C THR A 126 1.83 -32.22 -15.85
N PHE A 127 1.49 -33.45 -16.28
CA PHE A 127 0.12 -33.97 -16.25
C PHE A 127 -0.26 -34.58 -14.89
N ASP A 128 0.62 -34.51 -13.92
CA ASP A 128 0.38 -35.01 -12.57
C ASP A 128 -0.73 -34.20 -11.89
N THR A 129 -1.74 -34.87 -11.34
CA THR A 129 -2.91 -34.25 -10.70
C THR A 129 -2.85 -34.22 -9.18
N MET A 130 -1.91 -34.95 -8.60
CA MET A 130 -1.80 -35.09 -7.14
C MET A 130 -0.73 -34.18 -6.55
N TRP A 131 -1.09 -32.93 -6.34
CA TRP A 131 -0.22 -31.94 -5.69
C TRP A 131 -0.69 -31.62 -4.27
N LYS A 132 0.21 -31.73 -3.29
CA LYS A 132 -0.11 -31.39 -1.92
C LYS A 132 -0.06 -29.88 -1.72
N PRO A 133 -0.99 -29.30 -0.94
CA PRO A 133 -0.91 -27.89 -0.55
C PRO A 133 0.42 -27.56 0.13
N ARG A 134 0.88 -26.32 -0.04
CA ARG A 134 2.11 -25.82 0.56
C ARG A 134 1.83 -24.58 1.38
N GLN A 135 2.42 -24.53 2.58
CA GLN A 135 2.31 -23.39 3.47
C GLN A 135 3.47 -22.42 3.23
N ILE A 136 3.15 -21.14 3.16
CA ILE A 136 4.08 -20.01 3.05
C ILE A 136 3.68 -18.96 4.08
N GLY A 137 4.36 -18.93 5.23
CA GLY A 137 3.96 -18.05 6.31
C GLY A 137 2.48 -18.21 6.67
N SER A 138 1.71 -17.15 6.54
CA SER A 138 0.26 -17.13 6.80
C SER A 138 -0.61 -17.54 5.59
N LYS A 139 -0.01 -18.05 4.51
CA LYS A 139 -0.73 -18.38 3.27
C LYS A 139 -0.58 -19.83 2.88
N THR A 140 -1.64 -20.35 2.26
CA THR A 140 -1.66 -21.71 1.70
C THR A 140 -1.72 -21.64 0.19
N LEU A 141 -0.80 -22.32 -0.47
CA LEU A 141 -0.81 -22.57 -1.91
C LEU A 141 -1.52 -23.89 -2.18
N THR A 142 -2.59 -23.86 -2.94
CA THR A 142 -3.33 -25.06 -3.37
C THR A 142 -3.29 -25.16 -4.88
N PHE A 143 -3.11 -26.38 -5.37
CA PHE A 143 -3.00 -26.71 -6.79
C PHE A 143 -4.31 -27.34 -7.23
N GLU A 144 -5.10 -26.61 -8.01
CA GLU A 144 -6.46 -26.98 -8.38
C GLU A 144 -6.62 -27.09 -9.90
N MET A 145 -7.60 -27.88 -10.32
CA MET A 145 -8.02 -27.94 -11.72
C MET A 145 -9.47 -27.46 -11.81
N ILE A 146 -9.70 -26.36 -12.52
CA ILE A 146 -11.03 -25.77 -12.72
C ILE A 146 -11.28 -25.72 -14.24
N GLU A 147 -12.37 -26.33 -14.70
CA GLU A 147 -12.71 -26.39 -16.12
C GLU A 147 -11.52 -26.84 -17.00
N GLU A 148 -10.88 -27.94 -16.61
CA GLU A 148 -9.69 -28.51 -17.28
C GLU A 148 -8.46 -27.59 -17.33
N LYS A 149 -8.49 -26.47 -16.61
CA LYS A 149 -7.37 -25.53 -16.50
C LYS A 149 -6.71 -25.65 -15.14
N LYS A 150 -5.39 -25.75 -15.16
CA LYS A 150 -4.59 -25.72 -13.94
C LYS A 150 -4.57 -24.32 -13.34
N ILE A 151 -4.82 -24.25 -12.06
CA ILE A 151 -4.93 -23.01 -11.30
C ILE A 151 -4.10 -23.13 -10.01
N LEU A 152 -3.33 -22.11 -9.72
CA LEU A 152 -2.73 -21.90 -8.41
C LEU A 152 -3.68 -21.05 -7.59
N LYS A 153 -4.25 -21.62 -6.54
CA LYS A 153 -5.02 -20.90 -5.53
C LYS A 153 -4.06 -20.47 -4.41
N ILE A 154 -4.14 -19.22 -4.01
CA ILE A 154 -3.42 -18.66 -2.86
C ILE A 154 -4.48 -18.16 -1.89
N GLU A 155 -4.47 -18.69 -0.67
CA GLU A 155 -5.43 -18.38 0.37
C GLU A 155 -4.71 -17.87 1.62
N ASP A 156 -5.20 -16.82 2.27
CA ASP A 156 -4.70 -16.33 3.54
C ASP A 156 -5.53 -16.85 4.72
N MET A 157 -5.05 -16.63 5.95
CA MET A 157 -5.73 -17.07 7.18
C MET A 157 -7.09 -16.40 7.40
N SER A 158 -7.38 -15.29 6.70
CA SER A 158 -8.66 -14.58 6.79
C SER A 158 -9.69 -15.11 5.80
N GLY A 159 -9.32 -16.12 4.98
CA GLY A 159 -10.17 -16.69 3.96
C GLY A 159 -10.23 -15.89 2.65
N ASN A 160 -9.35 -14.89 2.49
CA ASN A 160 -9.20 -14.24 1.19
C ASN A 160 -8.42 -15.14 0.25
N GLU A 161 -8.87 -15.22 -1.00
CA GLU A 161 -8.31 -16.13 -1.98
C GLU A 161 -8.09 -15.48 -3.35
N VAL A 162 -7.03 -15.89 -4.02
CA VAL A 162 -6.69 -15.45 -5.38
C VAL A 162 -6.36 -16.66 -6.24
N TYR A 163 -6.92 -16.69 -7.43
CA TYR A 163 -6.75 -17.75 -8.40
C TYR A 163 -5.89 -17.30 -9.58
N LEU A 164 -4.74 -17.93 -9.76
CA LEU A 164 -3.76 -17.59 -10.80
C LEU A 164 -3.63 -18.77 -11.79
N GLY A 165 -3.92 -18.53 -13.06
CA GLY A 165 -3.55 -19.42 -14.15
C GLY A 165 -2.09 -19.18 -14.57
N TRP A 166 -1.59 -20.03 -15.47
CA TRP A 166 -0.20 -19.99 -15.96
C TRP A 166 0.21 -18.61 -16.49
N GLU A 167 -0.64 -17.95 -17.28
CA GLU A 167 -0.35 -16.60 -17.80
C GLU A 167 0.00 -15.62 -16.66
N SER A 168 -0.84 -15.60 -15.63
CA SER A 168 -0.63 -14.69 -14.49
C SER A 168 0.59 -15.07 -13.66
N VAL A 169 0.84 -16.36 -13.46
CA VAL A 169 2.02 -16.86 -12.72
C VAL A 169 3.31 -16.54 -13.47
N SER A 170 3.32 -16.74 -14.79
CA SER A 170 4.47 -16.39 -15.63
C SER A 170 4.79 -14.90 -15.57
N GLU A 171 3.75 -14.05 -15.54
CA GLU A 171 3.93 -12.61 -15.40
C GLU A 171 4.49 -12.22 -14.02
N VAL A 172 4.04 -12.89 -12.94
CA VAL A 172 4.64 -12.70 -11.60
C VAL A 172 6.15 -12.99 -11.62
N TRP A 173 6.58 -14.05 -12.33
CA TRP A 173 8.01 -14.36 -12.46
C TRP A 173 8.77 -13.30 -13.25
N SER A 174 8.16 -12.71 -14.26
CA SER A 174 8.79 -11.63 -15.05
C SER A 174 9.02 -10.36 -14.22
N LEU A 175 8.17 -10.12 -13.23
CA LEU A 175 8.23 -8.96 -12.33
C LEU A 175 9.19 -9.15 -11.14
N GLU A 176 9.79 -10.32 -10.96
CA GLU A 176 10.59 -10.65 -9.76
C GLU A 176 11.63 -9.58 -9.41
N SER A 177 12.45 -9.19 -10.36
CA SER A 177 13.54 -8.22 -10.13
C SER A 177 12.99 -6.84 -9.73
N VAL A 178 11.92 -6.40 -10.40
CA VAL A 178 11.28 -5.11 -10.13
C VAL A 178 10.65 -5.11 -8.74
N LEU A 179 9.91 -6.16 -8.38
CA LEU A 179 9.26 -6.28 -7.08
C LEU A 179 10.28 -6.41 -5.95
N ARG A 180 11.37 -7.16 -6.16
CA ARG A 180 12.48 -7.26 -5.20
C ARG A 180 13.13 -5.89 -4.95
N TYR A 181 13.39 -5.13 -6.01
CA TYR A 181 13.93 -3.78 -5.90
C TYR A 181 12.98 -2.86 -5.12
N ARG A 182 11.69 -2.84 -5.49
CA ARG A 182 10.68 -2.01 -4.84
C ARG A 182 10.50 -2.35 -3.35
N LEU A 183 10.45 -3.64 -3.01
CA LEU A 183 10.39 -4.09 -1.62
C LEU A 183 11.63 -3.67 -0.81
N SER A 184 12.83 -3.74 -1.41
CA SER A 184 14.07 -3.34 -0.74
C SER A 184 14.13 -1.83 -0.56
N TYR A 185 13.76 -1.07 -1.59
CA TYR A 185 13.71 0.38 -1.57
C TYR A 185 12.72 0.91 -0.51
N SER A 186 11.49 0.40 -0.52
CA SER A 186 10.47 0.80 0.43
C SER A 186 10.75 0.32 1.87
N SER A 187 11.47 -0.82 2.03
CA SER A 187 11.90 -1.27 3.36
C SER A 187 13.01 -0.41 3.95
N GLY A 188 13.79 0.28 3.10
CA GLY A 188 14.80 1.27 3.51
C GLY A 188 14.19 2.62 3.85
N SER A 189 12.94 2.89 3.48
CA SER A 189 12.26 4.12 3.87
C SER A 189 11.90 4.05 5.35
N ASN A 190 12.43 4.97 6.14
CA ASN A 190 12.08 5.13 7.55
C ASN A 190 10.74 5.87 7.70
N PHE A 191 9.76 5.57 6.83
CA PHE A 191 8.50 6.31 6.82
C PHE A 191 7.76 6.21 8.15
N LYS A 192 7.81 5.05 8.82
CA LYS A 192 7.22 4.90 10.16
C LYS A 192 7.77 5.95 11.13
N TYR A 193 9.08 6.07 11.25
CA TYR A 193 9.73 7.03 12.14
C TYR A 193 9.45 8.47 11.72
N PHE A 194 9.53 8.75 10.42
CA PHE A 194 9.18 10.06 9.89
C PHE A 194 7.73 10.44 10.21
N TYR A 195 6.80 9.50 10.07
CA TYR A 195 5.39 9.69 10.44
C TYR A 195 5.24 9.98 11.92
N GLU A 196 5.84 9.15 12.79
CA GLU A 196 5.81 9.32 14.24
C GLU A 196 6.40 10.68 14.68
N ASP A 197 7.53 11.10 14.10
CA ASP A 197 8.14 12.39 14.35
C ASP A 197 7.22 13.57 13.98
N VAL A 198 6.59 13.49 12.80
CA VAL A 198 5.62 14.51 12.37
C VAL A 198 4.41 14.56 13.29
N ILE A 199 3.84 13.40 13.66
CA ILE A 199 2.69 13.31 14.57
C ILE A 199 3.05 13.91 15.94
N SER A 200 4.21 13.57 16.49
CA SER A 200 4.68 14.08 17.78
C SER A 200 4.91 15.60 17.76
N ALA A 201 5.55 16.11 16.71
CA ALA A 201 5.74 17.54 16.54
C ALA A 201 4.41 18.30 16.43
N VAL A 202 3.42 17.74 15.73
CA VAL A 202 2.08 18.34 15.61
C VAL A 202 1.31 18.25 16.93
N ALA A 203 1.53 17.20 17.72
CA ALA A 203 0.89 17.05 19.03
C ALA A 203 1.25 18.20 20.00
N GLU A 204 2.48 18.75 19.89
CA GLU A 204 2.94 19.90 20.66
C GLU A 204 2.35 21.24 20.18
N MET A 205 1.81 21.28 18.96
CA MET A 205 1.27 22.49 18.35
C MET A 205 -0.19 22.69 18.70
N SER A 206 -0.58 23.95 18.94
CA SER A 206 -2.00 24.34 19.04
C SER A 206 -2.61 24.52 17.63
N GLY A 207 -3.93 24.39 17.54
CA GLY A 207 -4.69 24.63 16.32
C GLY A 207 -5.05 23.37 15.54
N ASP A 208 -5.41 23.55 14.26
CA ASP A 208 -5.86 22.47 13.38
C ASP A 208 -4.71 21.52 13.01
N VAL A 209 -4.94 20.23 13.28
CA VAL A 209 -3.93 19.17 13.09
C VAL A 209 -3.49 19.07 11.62
N LYS A 210 -4.44 19.11 10.68
CA LYS A 210 -4.13 18.94 9.26
C LYS A 210 -3.31 20.10 8.73
N ILE A 211 -3.64 21.33 9.15
CA ILE A 211 -2.90 22.53 8.80
C ILE A 211 -1.48 22.46 9.38
N ASN A 212 -1.34 22.00 10.62
CA ASN A 212 -0.05 21.89 11.28
C ASN A 212 0.85 20.85 10.59
N ILE A 213 0.31 19.66 10.25
CA ILE A 213 1.04 18.66 9.47
C ILE A 213 1.49 19.24 8.13
N TYR A 214 0.58 19.89 7.41
CA TYR A 214 0.89 20.52 6.12
C TYR A 214 1.99 21.57 6.23
N ASN A 215 1.95 22.41 7.27
CA ASN A 215 2.96 23.44 7.53
C ASN A 215 4.34 22.83 7.84
N ILE A 216 4.40 21.71 8.57
CA ILE A 216 5.66 21.00 8.83
C ILE A 216 6.22 20.47 7.51
N ILE A 217 5.41 19.74 6.74
CA ILE A 217 5.85 19.12 5.49
C ILE A 217 6.35 20.16 4.47
N ASN A 218 5.67 21.30 4.37
CA ASN A 218 6.08 22.38 3.45
C ASN A 218 7.39 23.06 3.83
N ARG A 219 7.81 22.98 5.09
CA ARG A 219 9.08 23.55 5.56
C ARG A 219 10.27 22.62 5.33
N LEU A 220 10.01 21.35 5.03
CA LEU A 220 11.08 20.40 4.74
C LEU A 220 11.74 20.77 3.40
N SER A 221 13.05 20.97 3.43
CA SER A 221 13.84 21.34 2.24
C SER A 221 13.96 20.21 1.22
N GLU A 222 13.90 18.97 1.69
CA GLU A 222 13.99 17.79 0.84
C GLU A 222 12.62 17.22 0.55
N LYS A 223 12.31 17.13 -0.76
CA LYS A 223 11.13 16.45 -1.25
C LYS A 223 11.45 14.96 -1.37
N SER A 224 11.21 14.22 -0.28
CA SER A 224 11.47 12.79 -0.20
C SER A 224 10.21 11.95 -0.39
N ASP A 225 10.38 10.66 -0.60
CA ASP A 225 9.25 9.69 -0.63
C ASP A 225 8.45 9.71 0.67
N ASN A 226 9.08 10.02 1.80
CA ASN A 226 8.41 10.17 3.10
C ASN A 226 7.42 11.34 3.09
N VAL A 227 7.80 12.47 2.49
CA VAL A 227 6.90 13.63 2.31
C VAL A 227 5.72 13.24 1.43
N CYS A 228 5.96 12.49 0.35
CA CYS A 228 4.91 11.99 -0.52
C CYS A 228 3.94 11.07 0.21
N CYS A 229 4.46 10.08 0.93
CA CYS A 229 3.64 9.18 1.74
C CYS A 229 2.84 9.92 2.80
N MET A 230 3.40 10.97 3.42
CA MET A 230 2.67 11.78 4.39
C MET A 230 1.53 12.59 3.74
N LEU A 231 1.74 13.11 2.54
CA LEU A 231 0.68 13.75 1.76
C LEU A 231 -0.42 12.75 1.39
N GLU A 232 -0.06 11.51 1.03
CA GLU A 232 -1.01 10.43 0.80
C GLU A 232 -1.80 10.09 2.08
N VAL A 233 -1.17 10.06 3.25
CA VAL A 233 -1.87 9.89 4.53
C VAL A 233 -2.89 11.00 4.74
N LEU A 234 -2.52 12.27 4.53
CA LEU A 234 -3.45 13.40 4.67
C LEU A 234 -4.61 13.35 3.67
N LEU A 235 -4.35 12.83 2.46
CA LEU A 235 -5.35 12.74 1.39
C LEU A 235 -6.31 11.57 1.61
N PHE A 236 -5.80 10.42 2.01
CA PHE A 236 -6.55 9.17 2.00
C PHE A 236 -6.89 8.62 3.38
N MET A 237 -6.14 9.01 4.42
CA MET A 237 -6.30 8.53 5.80
C MET A 237 -6.22 9.69 6.81
N PRO A 238 -6.89 10.83 6.60
CA PRO A 238 -6.77 12.00 7.46
C PRO A 238 -7.22 11.73 8.90
N GLU A 239 -8.22 10.86 9.09
CA GLU A 239 -8.74 10.47 10.41
C GLU A 239 -7.68 9.73 11.23
N LYS A 240 -6.85 8.92 10.55
CA LYS A 240 -5.73 8.22 11.20
C LYS A 240 -4.74 9.22 11.79
N ALA A 241 -4.28 10.18 10.99
CA ALA A 241 -3.35 11.21 11.45
C ALA A 241 -3.95 12.04 12.61
N LEU A 242 -5.22 12.41 12.50
CA LEU A 242 -5.93 13.12 13.55
C LEU A 242 -6.02 12.31 14.86
N PHE A 243 -6.35 11.03 14.75
CA PHE A 243 -6.43 10.13 15.89
C PHE A 243 -5.08 9.98 16.58
N ASP A 244 -4.01 9.76 15.82
CA ASP A 244 -2.66 9.57 16.36
C ASP A 244 -2.14 10.85 17.07
N VAL A 245 -2.38 12.03 16.50
CA VAL A 245 -2.04 13.31 17.18
C VAL A 245 -2.82 13.47 18.47
N GLN A 246 -4.11 13.15 18.50
CA GLN A 246 -4.90 13.23 19.73
C GLN A 246 -4.44 12.23 20.78
N LEU A 247 -4.06 11.03 20.35
CA LEU A 247 -3.49 10.02 21.24
C LEU A 247 -2.17 10.50 21.85
N ASP A 248 -1.27 11.03 21.04
CA ASP A 248 0.04 11.53 21.49
C ASP A 248 -0.13 12.72 22.47
N ARG A 249 -1.00 13.67 22.18
CA ARG A 249 -1.36 14.76 23.12
C ARG A 249 -1.78 14.22 24.48
N ARG A 250 -2.64 13.20 24.54
CA ARG A 250 -3.08 12.59 25.82
C ARG A 250 -1.93 11.93 26.57
N ILE A 251 -1.03 11.26 25.83
CA ILE A 251 0.16 10.62 26.42
C ILE A 251 1.07 11.69 27.06
N GLN A 252 1.32 12.79 26.33
CA GLN A 252 2.14 13.91 26.81
C GLN A 252 1.54 14.58 28.05
N GLU A 253 0.21 14.84 28.06
CA GLU A 253 -0.48 15.40 29.22
C GLU A 253 -0.41 14.49 30.45
N GLN A 254 -0.54 13.18 30.28
CA GLN A 254 -0.40 12.22 31.38
C GLN A 254 1.02 12.15 31.92
N GLY A 255 2.02 12.22 31.04
CA GLY A 255 3.44 12.30 31.41
C GLY A 255 3.73 13.54 32.27
N GLN A 256 3.25 14.70 31.83
CA GLN A 256 3.43 15.96 32.58
C GLN A 256 2.74 15.96 33.96
N LYS A 257 1.55 15.32 34.08
CA LYS A 257 0.84 15.19 35.37
C LYS A 257 1.59 14.29 36.35
N ARG A 258 2.31 13.28 35.90
CA ARG A 258 3.13 12.39 36.74
C ARG A 258 4.38 13.12 37.26
N VAL A 259 5.04 13.88 36.41
CA VAL A 259 6.22 14.66 36.80
C VAL A 259 5.89 15.76 37.83
N LYS A 260 4.71 16.37 37.74
CA LYS A 260 4.25 17.39 38.72
C LYS A 260 3.81 16.83 40.07
N LYS A 261 3.67 15.49 40.22
CA LYS A 261 3.31 14.83 41.46
C LYS A 261 4.50 14.24 42.24
N GLN A 262 5.69 14.28 41.66
CA GLN A 262 6.96 13.98 42.31
C GLN A 262 7.62 15.26 42.82
#